data_6a21cf5ca8ddd18d7937140ba6cb23e7
#
_entry.id   6a21cf5ca8ddd18d7937140ba6cb23e7
#
_cell.length_a   1.000
_cell.length_b   1.000
_cell.length_c   1.000
_cell.angle_alpha   90.00
_cell.angle_beta   90.00
_cell.angle_gamma   90.00
#
_symmetry.space_group_name_H-M   'P 1'
#
loop_
_entity.id
_entity.type
_entity.pdbx_description
1 polymer ?
#
loop_
_entity_poly.entity_id
_entity_poly.type
_entity_poly.pdbx_seq_one_letter_code
_entity_poly.pdbx_strand_id
1 'polypeptide(L)'
;GEKNAIKSYQLCRKAIADIEKICHQLNDHGLLLAKPSFQFASAKKDVADLRNEYLLRKKAGFAIQWLEEDQVIKKFGFSKSAGLLSQDGAEADAYKLTHSLLKTCIAKGLQVYDNTEVIQIRHHKNEVELITVHKKRIRARKLIIACGYESQQYIPQKVQELHATYAIASE
;
A
#
# COMPACT_ATOMS: atom_id res chain seq x y z
N GLY A 1 -5.08 16.23 -11.93
CA GLY A 1 -6.06 16.05 -13.01
C GLY A 1 -6.14 14.60 -13.49
N GLU A 2 -7.07 14.31 -14.41
CA GLU A 2 -7.41 12.95 -14.89
C GLU A 2 -6.20 12.09 -15.30
N LYS A 3 -5.27 12.63 -16.08
CA LYS A 3 -4.05 11.92 -16.51
C LYS A 3 -3.21 11.40 -15.33
N ASN A 4 -3.05 12.20 -14.28
CA ASN A 4 -2.27 11.80 -13.11
C ASN A 4 -3.01 10.74 -12.29
N ALA A 5 -4.35 10.83 -12.18
CA ALA A 5 -5.16 9.82 -11.52
C ALA A 5 -5.05 8.46 -12.24
N ILE A 6 -5.23 8.44 -13.55
CA ILE A 6 -5.07 7.23 -14.37
C ILE A 6 -3.67 6.63 -14.18
N LYS A 7 -2.63 7.46 -14.25
CA LYS A 7 -1.25 6.98 -14.04
C LYS A 7 -1.05 6.40 -12.65
N SER A 8 -1.61 7.02 -11.61
CA SER A 8 -1.55 6.49 -10.23
C SER A 8 -2.18 5.11 -10.14
N TYR A 9 -3.39 4.92 -10.67
CA TYR A 9 -4.05 3.61 -10.69
C TYR A 9 -3.24 2.55 -11.45
N GLN A 10 -2.67 2.92 -12.61
CA GLN A 10 -1.80 2.01 -13.39
C GLN A 10 -0.55 1.61 -12.60
N LEU A 11 0.07 2.54 -11.86
CA LEU A 11 1.22 2.27 -11.02
C LEU A 11 0.87 1.39 -9.82
N CYS A 12 -0.28 1.61 -9.16
CA CYS A 12 -0.77 0.74 -8.09
C CYS A 12 -1.01 -0.68 -8.57
N ARG A 13 -1.66 -0.85 -9.73
CA ARG A 13 -1.87 -2.16 -10.35
C ARG A 13 -0.54 -2.85 -10.68
N LYS A 14 0.41 -2.10 -11.24
CA LYS A 14 1.76 -2.61 -11.50
C LYS A 14 2.47 -3.02 -10.21
N ALA A 15 2.34 -2.24 -9.13
CA ALA A 15 2.94 -2.56 -7.84
C ALA A 15 2.42 -3.88 -7.27
N ILE A 16 1.12 -4.18 -7.38
CA ILE A 16 0.55 -5.47 -6.99
C ILE A 16 1.22 -6.61 -7.77
N ALA A 17 1.32 -6.49 -9.09
CA ALA A 17 1.98 -7.51 -9.92
C ALA A 17 3.49 -7.66 -9.61
N ASP A 18 4.15 -6.58 -9.24
CA ASP A 18 5.56 -6.62 -8.86
C ASP A 18 5.75 -7.30 -7.48
N ILE A 19 4.85 -7.06 -6.51
CA ILE A 19 4.84 -7.78 -5.22
C ILE A 19 4.58 -9.27 -5.44
N GLU A 20 3.65 -9.65 -6.31
CA GLU A 20 3.39 -11.04 -6.66
C GLU A 20 4.66 -11.75 -7.16
N LYS A 21 5.40 -11.12 -8.07
CA LYS A 21 6.69 -11.66 -8.55
C LYS A 21 7.70 -11.84 -7.41
N ILE A 22 7.75 -10.90 -6.48
CA ILE A 22 8.61 -11.00 -5.29
C ILE A 22 8.18 -12.19 -4.43
N CYS A 23 6.89 -12.38 -4.16
CA CYS A 23 6.37 -13.52 -3.41
C CYS A 23 6.74 -14.86 -4.07
N HIS A 24 6.63 -14.95 -5.40
CA HIS A 24 7.11 -16.14 -6.14
C HIS A 24 8.61 -16.39 -5.95
N GLN A 25 9.44 -15.35 -5.95
CA GLN A 25 10.88 -15.50 -5.70
C GLN A 25 11.22 -15.91 -4.27
N LEU A 26 10.31 -15.65 -3.32
CA LEU A 26 10.44 -16.10 -1.92
C LEU A 26 9.98 -17.54 -1.73
N ASN A 27 9.47 -18.20 -2.78
CA ASN A 27 8.87 -19.55 -2.73
C ASN A 27 7.71 -19.66 -1.72
N ASP A 28 6.98 -18.57 -1.50
CA ASP A 28 5.83 -18.53 -0.60
C ASP A 28 4.62 -17.92 -1.32
N HIS A 29 3.77 -18.79 -1.83
CA HIS A 29 2.59 -18.42 -2.62
C HIS A 29 1.41 -17.92 -1.77
N GLY A 30 1.46 -18.04 -0.44
CA GLY A 30 0.43 -17.60 0.48
C GLY A 30 0.59 -16.16 0.96
N LEU A 31 1.67 -15.48 0.59
CA LEU A 31 1.97 -14.11 1.06
C LEU A 31 1.11 -13.03 0.39
N LEU A 32 0.68 -13.26 -0.84
CA LEU A 32 -0.20 -12.36 -1.60
C LEU A 32 -1.25 -13.19 -2.31
N LEU A 33 -2.52 -12.81 -2.15
CA LEU A 33 -3.66 -13.45 -2.81
C LEU A 33 -4.41 -12.41 -3.65
N ALA A 34 -4.62 -12.72 -4.93
CA ALA A 34 -5.46 -11.89 -5.77
C ALA A 34 -6.90 -11.87 -5.22
N LYS A 35 -7.45 -10.68 -5.05
CA LYS A 35 -8.80 -10.46 -4.53
C LYS A 35 -9.47 -9.32 -5.29
N PRO A 36 -10.76 -9.45 -5.60
CA PRO A 36 -11.51 -8.31 -6.11
C PRO A 36 -11.63 -7.23 -5.03
N SER A 37 -11.62 -5.96 -5.42
CA SER A 37 -11.97 -4.86 -4.54
C SER A 37 -13.37 -4.36 -4.86
N PHE A 38 -14.13 -4.03 -3.81
CA PHE A 38 -15.50 -3.58 -3.94
C PHE A 38 -15.67 -2.22 -3.27
N GLN A 39 -16.07 -1.23 -4.06
CA GLN A 39 -16.42 0.12 -3.61
C GLN A 39 -17.90 0.33 -3.82
N PHE A 40 -18.63 0.81 -2.81
CA PHE A 40 -20.06 1.03 -2.93
C PHE A 40 -20.47 2.46 -2.56
N ALA A 41 -21.62 2.89 -3.05
CA ALA A 41 -22.23 4.14 -2.63
C ALA A 41 -22.73 4.02 -1.20
N SER A 42 -22.19 4.81 -0.27
CA SER A 42 -22.59 4.82 1.14
C SER A 42 -24.02 5.31 1.32
N ALA A 43 -24.43 6.30 0.52
CA ALA A 43 -25.78 6.84 0.47
C ALA A 43 -26.25 6.99 -1.00
N LYS A 44 -27.56 7.11 -1.21
CA LYS A 44 -28.12 7.28 -2.57
C LYS A 44 -27.56 8.49 -3.31
N LYS A 45 -27.24 9.57 -2.62
CA LYS A 45 -26.63 10.76 -3.20
C LYS A 45 -25.24 10.51 -3.81
N ASP A 46 -24.52 9.49 -3.32
CA ASP A 46 -23.15 9.18 -3.75
C ASP A 46 -23.11 8.31 -5.03
N VAL A 47 -24.29 7.83 -5.49
CA VAL A 47 -24.39 6.96 -6.70
C VAL A 47 -23.91 7.67 -7.94
N ALA A 48 -24.23 8.97 -8.10
CA ALA A 48 -23.82 9.73 -9.28
C ALA A 48 -22.30 9.88 -9.36
N ASP A 49 -21.63 10.17 -8.25
CA ASP A 49 -20.18 10.28 -8.19
C ASP A 49 -19.50 8.94 -8.45
N LEU A 50 -20.01 7.86 -7.85
CA LEU A 50 -19.52 6.51 -8.10
C LEU A 50 -19.71 6.09 -9.57
N ARG A 51 -20.81 6.52 -10.21
CA ARG A 51 -21.06 6.28 -11.64
C ARG A 51 -20.06 7.00 -12.52
N ASN A 52 -19.73 8.24 -12.21
CA ASN A 52 -18.70 9.01 -12.91
C ASN A 52 -17.34 8.33 -12.77
N GLU A 53 -16.97 7.87 -11.58
CA GLU A 53 -15.74 7.12 -11.34
C GLU A 53 -15.70 5.83 -12.18
N TYR A 54 -16.80 5.07 -12.23
CA TYR A 54 -16.92 3.90 -13.09
C TYR A 54 -16.64 4.23 -14.55
N LEU A 55 -17.27 5.27 -15.10
CA LEU A 55 -17.12 5.64 -16.50
C LEU A 55 -15.69 6.06 -16.83
N LEU A 56 -15.04 6.84 -15.94
CA LEU A 56 -13.65 7.25 -16.10
C LEU A 56 -12.69 6.07 -16.08
N ARG A 57 -12.82 5.17 -15.11
CA ARG A 57 -11.98 3.96 -15.05
C ARG A 57 -12.19 3.05 -16.23
N LYS A 58 -13.45 2.84 -16.66
CA LYS A 58 -13.78 2.04 -17.83
C LYS A 58 -13.16 2.62 -19.11
N LYS A 59 -13.28 3.94 -19.31
CA LYS A 59 -12.64 4.67 -20.42
C LYS A 59 -11.12 4.53 -20.41
N ALA A 60 -10.52 4.50 -19.22
CA ALA A 60 -9.08 4.30 -19.04
C ALA A 60 -8.63 2.84 -19.19
N GLY A 61 -9.52 1.89 -19.48
CA GLY A 61 -9.20 0.49 -19.76
C GLY A 61 -9.02 -0.39 -18.52
N PHE A 62 -9.54 0.03 -17.36
CA PHE A 62 -9.51 -0.81 -16.16
C PHE A 62 -10.61 -1.89 -16.20
N ALA A 63 -10.28 -3.08 -15.70
CA ALA A 63 -11.22 -4.21 -15.58
C ALA A 63 -12.16 -4.00 -14.38
N ILE A 64 -13.23 -3.28 -14.61
CA ILE A 64 -14.22 -2.93 -13.59
C ILE A 64 -15.64 -3.29 -14.04
N GLN A 65 -16.49 -3.62 -13.07
CA GLN A 65 -17.90 -3.92 -13.26
C GLN A 65 -18.73 -3.00 -12.37
N TRP A 66 -19.79 -2.44 -12.94
CA TRP A 66 -20.85 -1.79 -12.20
C TRP A 66 -21.83 -2.83 -11.69
N LEU A 67 -22.25 -2.71 -10.44
CA LEU A 67 -23.28 -3.55 -9.83
C LEU A 67 -24.44 -2.67 -9.38
N GLU A 68 -25.65 -3.03 -9.81
CA GLU A 68 -26.89 -2.48 -9.28
C GLU A 68 -27.24 -3.12 -7.93
N GLU A 69 -28.19 -2.58 -7.21
CA GLU A 69 -28.54 -3.00 -5.84
C GLU A 69 -28.86 -4.49 -5.72
N ASP A 70 -29.65 -5.05 -6.65
CA ASP A 70 -29.99 -6.46 -6.69
C ASP A 70 -28.77 -7.38 -6.85
N GLN A 71 -27.81 -6.93 -7.67
CA GLN A 71 -26.55 -7.62 -7.89
C GLN A 71 -25.64 -7.55 -6.67
N VAL A 72 -25.64 -6.42 -5.94
CA VAL A 72 -24.91 -6.26 -4.67
C VAL A 72 -25.47 -7.22 -3.63
N ILE A 73 -26.81 -7.25 -3.46
CA ILE A 73 -27.48 -8.16 -2.53
C ILE A 73 -27.14 -9.62 -2.85
N LYS A 74 -27.28 -10.01 -4.12
CA LYS A 74 -27.02 -11.38 -4.56
C LYS A 74 -25.58 -11.81 -4.32
N LYS A 75 -24.62 -10.90 -4.51
CA LYS A 75 -23.17 -11.22 -4.44
C LYS A 75 -22.60 -11.15 -3.03
N PHE A 76 -23.07 -10.21 -2.22
CA PHE A 76 -22.46 -9.88 -0.94
C PHE A 76 -23.38 -10.09 0.28
N GLY A 77 -24.68 -10.30 0.07
CA GLY A 77 -25.65 -10.53 1.14
C GLY A 77 -26.12 -9.28 1.88
N PHE A 78 -25.74 -8.09 1.44
CA PHE A 78 -26.19 -6.82 1.99
C PHE A 78 -26.65 -5.84 0.91
N SER A 79 -27.51 -4.86 1.29
CA SER A 79 -28.04 -3.85 0.36
C SER A 79 -27.18 -2.61 0.30
N LYS A 80 -26.81 -2.20 -0.91
CA LYS A 80 -26.27 -0.87 -1.26
C LYS A 80 -26.78 -0.47 -2.63
N SER A 81 -27.12 0.81 -2.79
CA SER A 81 -27.77 1.32 -4.00
C SER A 81 -26.96 1.11 -5.27
N ALA A 82 -25.65 1.00 -5.19
CA ALA A 82 -24.77 0.68 -6.32
C ALA A 82 -23.38 0.31 -5.81
N GLY A 83 -22.60 -0.39 -6.65
CA GLY A 83 -21.23 -0.74 -6.38
C GLY A 83 -20.36 -0.84 -7.61
N LEU A 84 -19.06 -0.70 -7.41
CA LEU A 84 -18.02 -0.83 -8.40
C LEU A 84 -17.08 -1.95 -7.97
N LEU A 85 -17.04 -3.03 -8.75
CA LEU A 85 -16.19 -4.18 -8.51
C LEU A 85 -14.98 -4.14 -9.45
N SER A 86 -13.78 -4.17 -8.89
CA SER A 86 -12.53 -4.25 -9.62
C SER A 86 -11.87 -5.61 -9.39
N GLN A 87 -11.27 -6.18 -10.43
CA GLN A 87 -10.53 -7.44 -10.35
C GLN A 87 -9.03 -7.25 -10.08
N ASP A 88 -8.57 -6.00 -10.03
CA ASP A 88 -7.16 -5.64 -9.91
C ASP A 88 -6.70 -5.48 -8.44
N GLY A 89 -7.40 -6.07 -7.48
CA GLY A 89 -7.05 -6.02 -6.05
C GLY A 89 -6.24 -7.23 -5.59
N ALA A 90 -5.65 -7.09 -4.40
CA ALA A 90 -4.99 -8.19 -3.70
C ALA A 90 -5.03 -7.96 -2.19
N GLU A 91 -4.90 -9.03 -1.43
CA GLU A 91 -4.64 -9.00 0.00
C GLU A 91 -3.28 -9.62 0.30
N ALA A 92 -2.58 -9.11 1.30
CA ALA A 92 -1.28 -9.62 1.71
C ALA A 92 -1.21 -9.79 3.23
N ASP A 93 -0.57 -10.86 3.68
CA ASP A 93 -0.11 -10.95 5.06
C ASP A 93 1.17 -10.13 5.20
N ALA A 94 1.02 -8.86 5.59
CA ALA A 94 2.12 -7.91 5.69
C ALA A 94 3.21 -8.36 6.67
N TYR A 95 2.83 -9.04 7.76
CA TYR A 95 3.77 -9.54 8.75
C TYR A 95 4.64 -10.67 8.16
N LYS A 96 4.00 -11.70 7.60
CA LYS A 96 4.73 -12.82 6.98
C LYS A 96 5.57 -12.36 5.80
N LEU A 97 5.05 -11.49 4.94
CA LEU A 97 5.80 -10.95 3.81
C LEU A 97 7.06 -10.22 4.27
N THR A 98 6.95 -9.37 5.30
CA THR A 98 8.10 -8.65 5.86
C THR A 98 9.14 -9.62 6.40
N HIS A 99 8.74 -10.63 7.18
CA HIS A 99 9.67 -11.62 7.72
C HIS A 99 10.34 -12.47 6.63
N SER A 100 9.60 -12.87 5.61
CA SER A 100 10.16 -13.63 4.47
C SER A 100 11.17 -12.80 3.67
N LEU A 101 10.89 -11.52 3.46
CA LEU A 101 11.83 -10.58 2.84
C LEU A 101 13.08 -10.42 3.68
N LEU A 102 12.95 -10.13 4.98
CA LEU A 102 14.09 -9.96 5.90
C LEU A 102 14.96 -11.21 5.93
N LYS A 103 14.38 -12.41 6.08
CA LYS A 103 15.09 -13.67 6.06
C LYS A 103 15.93 -13.83 4.79
N THR A 104 15.33 -13.54 3.64
CA THR A 104 16.02 -13.65 2.34
C THR A 104 17.14 -12.62 2.21
N CYS A 105 16.93 -11.39 2.66
CA CYS A 105 17.92 -10.34 2.62
C CYS A 105 19.08 -10.61 3.58
N ILE A 106 18.82 -11.13 4.78
CA ILE A 106 19.84 -11.52 5.76
C ILE A 106 20.72 -12.62 5.19
N ALA A 107 20.15 -13.63 4.51
CA ALA A 107 20.92 -14.66 3.83
C ALA A 107 21.83 -14.10 2.71
N LYS A 108 21.54 -12.90 2.21
CA LYS A 108 22.36 -12.16 1.23
C LYS A 108 23.30 -11.12 1.86
N GLY A 109 23.42 -11.11 3.18
CA GLY A 109 24.35 -10.22 3.89
C GLY A 109 23.76 -8.94 4.45
N LEU A 110 22.42 -8.76 4.41
CA LEU A 110 21.77 -7.66 5.13
C LEU A 110 21.99 -7.82 6.63
N GLN A 111 22.36 -6.75 7.31
CA GLN A 111 22.38 -6.67 8.77
C GLN A 111 21.12 -5.96 9.25
N VAL A 112 20.40 -6.57 10.18
CA VAL A 112 19.17 -6.02 10.78
C VAL A 112 19.42 -5.83 12.27
N TYR A 113 19.10 -4.66 12.76
CA TYR A 113 19.22 -4.30 14.18
C TYR A 113 17.87 -3.86 14.69
N ASP A 114 17.35 -4.56 15.67
CA ASP A 114 16.19 -4.15 16.45
C ASP A 114 16.60 -3.29 17.66
N ASN A 115 15.66 -2.74 18.37
CA ASN A 115 15.90 -1.91 19.56
C ASN A 115 17.02 -0.86 19.36
N THR A 116 17.16 -0.36 18.14
CA THR A 116 18.26 0.51 17.73
C THR A 116 17.70 1.81 17.15
N GLU A 117 17.19 2.66 18.04
CA GLU A 117 16.63 3.95 17.67
C GLU A 117 17.74 4.91 17.19
N VAL A 118 17.52 5.53 16.03
CA VAL A 118 18.38 6.59 15.49
C VAL A 118 17.89 7.93 16.01
N ILE A 119 18.71 8.58 16.85
CA ILE A 119 18.36 9.86 17.47
C ILE A 119 18.97 11.07 16.75
N GLN A 120 19.96 10.86 15.88
CA GLN A 120 20.57 11.95 15.14
C GLN A 120 21.04 11.48 13.76
N ILE A 121 20.79 12.31 12.74
CA ILE A 121 21.25 12.13 11.36
C ILE A 121 22.15 13.33 11.03
N ARG A 122 23.36 13.07 10.54
CA ARG A 122 24.30 14.07 10.06
C ARG A 122 24.63 13.81 8.60
N HIS A 123 24.38 14.79 7.75
CA HIS A 123 24.70 14.70 6.32
C HIS A 123 26.09 15.28 6.07
N HIS A 124 26.93 14.51 5.40
CA HIS A 124 28.24 14.91 4.92
C HIS A 124 28.24 14.89 3.39
N LYS A 125 29.26 15.43 2.76
CA LYS A 125 29.33 15.55 1.27
C LYS A 125 29.13 14.21 0.55
N ASN A 126 29.68 13.12 1.08
CA ASN A 126 29.67 11.80 0.43
C ASN A 126 29.11 10.67 1.30
N GLU A 127 28.69 10.96 2.51
CA GLU A 127 28.17 9.97 3.46
C GLU A 127 27.12 10.57 4.39
N VAL A 128 26.39 9.69 5.05
CA VAL A 128 25.49 10.02 6.14
C VAL A 128 25.97 9.30 7.39
N GLU A 129 26.08 10.01 8.51
CA GLU A 129 26.35 9.45 9.83
C GLU A 129 25.06 9.40 10.64
N LEU A 130 24.74 8.23 11.18
CA LEU A 130 23.62 8.01 12.09
C LEU A 130 24.17 7.78 13.50
N ILE A 131 23.53 8.39 14.49
CA ILE A 131 23.87 8.18 15.90
C ILE A 131 22.65 7.55 16.58
N THR A 132 22.87 6.42 17.24
CA THR A 132 21.81 5.68 17.94
C THR A 132 21.65 6.16 19.38
N VAL A 133 20.53 5.82 20.02
CA VAL A 133 20.27 6.06 21.44
C VAL A 133 21.40 5.51 22.33
N HIS A 134 22.02 4.41 21.95
CA HIS A 134 23.18 3.83 22.64
C HIS A 134 24.52 4.45 22.22
N LYS A 135 24.52 5.64 21.62
CA LYS A 135 25.70 6.38 21.16
C LYS A 135 26.60 5.64 20.17
N LYS A 136 26.04 4.61 19.50
CA LYS A 136 26.74 3.93 18.39
C LYS A 136 26.63 4.78 17.13
N ARG A 137 27.67 4.71 16.28
CA ARG A 137 27.72 5.44 15.01
C ARG A 137 27.67 4.48 13.86
N ILE A 138 26.81 4.78 12.88
CA ILE A 138 26.66 4.03 11.63
C ILE A 138 26.96 5.02 10.51
N ARG A 139 27.86 4.66 9.60
CA ARG A 139 28.16 5.46 8.40
C ARG A 139 27.72 4.73 7.16
N ALA A 140 27.06 5.45 6.26
CA ALA A 140 26.56 4.90 5.02
C ALA A 140 26.67 5.92 3.89
N ARG A 141 26.86 5.44 2.66
CA ARG A 141 26.85 6.30 1.47
C ARG A 141 25.46 6.84 1.15
N LYS A 142 24.40 6.13 1.52
CA LYS A 142 23.00 6.49 1.27
C LYS A 142 22.16 6.10 2.48
N LEU A 143 21.17 6.92 2.78
CA LEU A 143 20.14 6.67 3.78
C LEU A 143 18.80 6.54 3.08
N ILE A 144 18.05 5.48 3.41
CA ILE A 144 16.66 5.31 3.00
C ILE A 144 15.81 5.44 4.26
N ILE A 145 14.90 6.40 4.26
CA ILE A 145 13.95 6.61 5.35
C ILE A 145 12.69 5.84 4.98
N ALA A 146 12.42 4.76 5.71
CA ALA A 146 11.30 3.85 5.47
C ALA A 146 10.49 3.61 6.76
N CYS A 147 10.28 4.66 7.55
CA CYS A 147 9.62 4.62 8.86
C CYS A 147 8.12 5.00 8.79
N GLY A 148 7.46 4.68 7.68
CA GLY A 148 6.03 4.92 7.50
C GLY A 148 5.68 6.40 7.49
N TYR A 149 4.61 6.77 8.15
CA TYR A 149 4.08 8.14 8.18
C TYR A 149 4.99 9.10 8.95
N GLU A 150 5.78 8.63 9.88
CA GLU A 150 6.80 9.39 10.61
C GLU A 150 7.89 9.94 9.70
N SER A 151 8.01 9.41 8.47
CA SER A 151 8.92 9.94 7.45
C SER A 151 8.71 11.43 7.18
N GLN A 152 7.51 11.97 7.43
CA GLN A 152 7.21 13.40 7.24
C GLN A 152 8.12 14.32 8.05
N GLN A 153 8.60 13.89 9.21
CA GLN A 153 9.52 14.69 10.04
C GLN A 153 10.90 14.92 9.38
N TYR A 154 11.27 14.09 8.41
CA TYR A 154 12.52 14.19 7.67
C TYR A 154 12.39 14.90 6.32
N ILE A 155 11.16 15.29 5.95
CA ILE A 155 10.84 15.94 4.67
C ILE A 155 10.43 17.39 4.96
N PRO A 156 11.15 18.42 4.44
CA PRO A 156 10.83 19.83 4.72
C PRO A 156 9.44 20.26 4.24
N GLN A 157 8.98 19.66 3.11
CA GLN A 157 7.66 19.97 2.55
C GLN A 157 6.60 19.07 3.16
N LYS A 158 5.45 19.66 3.55
CA LYS A 158 4.28 18.86 3.96
C LYS A 158 3.71 18.14 2.74
N VAL A 159 3.92 16.82 2.64
CA VAL A 159 3.46 16.00 1.51
C VAL A 159 2.24 15.15 1.85
N GLN A 160 1.84 15.10 3.13
CA GLN A 160 0.72 14.27 3.60
C GLN A 160 0.00 14.94 4.78
N GLU A 161 -1.23 14.53 4.97
CA GLU A 161 -2.03 14.80 6.15
C GLU A 161 -2.47 13.46 6.75
N LEU A 162 -2.19 13.27 8.04
CA LEU A 162 -2.45 12.01 8.71
C LEU A 162 -3.89 11.96 9.20
N HIS A 163 -4.60 10.91 8.82
CA HIS A 163 -5.93 10.59 9.31
C HIS A 163 -5.92 9.19 9.92
N ALA A 164 -6.57 9.03 11.06
CA ALA A 164 -6.73 7.70 11.67
C ALA A 164 -7.83 6.91 10.96
N THR A 165 -7.55 5.63 10.69
CA THR A 165 -8.56 4.67 10.26
C THR A 165 -8.67 3.57 11.32
N TYR A 166 -9.88 3.03 11.47
CA TYR A 166 -10.17 2.03 12.47
C TYR A 166 -10.68 0.77 11.79
N ALA A 167 -10.23 -0.39 12.25
CA ALA A 167 -10.74 -1.69 11.83
C ALA A 167 -11.28 -2.43 13.07
N ILE A 168 -12.43 -3.07 12.91
CA ILE A 168 -13.03 -3.92 13.92
C ILE A 168 -13.20 -5.31 13.32
N ALA A 169 -12.72 -6.34 14.01
CA ALA A 169 -13.00 -7.73 13.69
C ALA A 169 -13.93 -8.30 14.78
N SER A 170 -14.93 -9.07 14.36
CA SER A 170 -15.79 -9.85 15.25
C SER A 170 -15.59 -11.32 14.98
N GLU A 171 -15.74 -12.14 16.02
CA GLU A 171 -15.80 -13.59 15.93
C GLU A 171 -17.11 -14.05 15.31
#